data_2c206e8d6d950aeeefefd3a148c7c878
#
_entry.id   2c206e8d6d950aeeefefd3a148c7c878
#
_cell.length_a   1.000
_cell.length_b   1.000
_cell.length_c   1.000
_cell.angle_alpha   90.00
_cell.angle_beta   90.00
_cell.angle_gamma   90.00
#
_symmetry.space_group_name_H-M   'P 1'
#
loop_
_entity.id
_entity.type
_entity.pdbx_description
1 polymer ?
#
loop_
_entity_poly.entity_id
_entity_poly.type
_entity_poly.pdbx_seq_one_letter_code
_entity_poly.pdbx_strand_id
1 'polypeptide(L)'
;IVGECNVQYTLDPNSEDYRVIEVNARLSRSSALASKATGYPLAFVAAKLGLGYGLHEIKNSVTKVTTACFEPALDYVVCKIPRWDLNKFEGVSKLIGSSMKSVGEIMAIGRTFEEAIQKGLRMVGQGMHGFAGNKIEIPDIDEELVNPTDKRVFAIAEAFDRGYDVDKIHEMTRIDKWFLERLQNIHYLKNELNKYSTITG
;
A
#
# COMPACT_ATOMS: atom_id res chain seq x y z
N ILE A 1 13.66 -25.01 -1.19
CA ILE A 1 13.27 -24.35 0.09
C ILE A 1 12.13 -25.15 0.67
N VAL A 2 12.31 -25.64 1.88
CA VAL A 2 11.24 -26.28 2.67
C VAL A 2 10.71 -25.24 3.64
N GLY A 3 9.41 -24.92 3.56
CA GLY A 3 8.78 -23.88 4.36
C GLY A 3 8.29 -22.70 3.50
N GLU A 4 8.72 -21.49 3.81
CA GLU A 4 8.31 -20.26 3.14
C GLU A 4 9.51 -19.46 2.64
N CYS A 5 9.31 -18.75 1.55
CA CYS A 5 10.22 -17.70 1.11
C CYS A 5 9.44 -16.49 0.58
N ASN A 6 10.08 -15.33 0.68
CA ASN A 6 9.64 -14.11 0.04
C ASN A 6 10.56 -13.81 -1.15
N VAL A 7 9.98 -13.54 -2.30
CA VAL A 7 10.73 -13.16 -3.51
C VAL A 7 10.26 -11.79 -3.96
N GLN A 8 11.19 -10.88 -4.18
CA GLN A 8 10.92 -9.56 -4.73
C GLN A 8 11.31 -9.52 -6.20
N TYR A 9 10.41 -9.02 -7.01
CA TYR A 9 10.58 -8.82 -8.44
C TYR A 9 10.45 -7.35 -8.82
N THR A 10 11.14 -6.95 -9.87
CA THR A 10 10.80 -5.76 -10.65
C THR A 10 10.40 -6.18 -12.05
N LEU A 11 9.37 -5.54 -12.59
CA LEU A 11 8.85 -5.79 -13.93
C LEU A 11 9.13 -4.58 -14.82
N ASP A 12 9.42 -4.82 -16.08
CA ASP A 12 9.45 -3.78 -17.09
C ASP A 12 8.00 -3.42 -17.47
N PRO A 13 7.60 -2.14 -17.42
CA PRO A 13 6.23 -1.75 -17.76
C PRO A 13 5.88 -1.91 -19.25
N ASN A 14 6.87 -2.10 -20.12
CA ASN A 14 6.71 -2.15 -21.57
C ASN A 14 7.00 -3.53 -22.18
N SER A 15 7.41 -4.51 -21.38
CA SER A 15 7.74 -5.86 -21.84
C SER A 15 7.41 -6.90 -20.77
N GLU A 16 7.60 -8.18 -21.08
CA GLU A 16 7.49 -9.28 -20.10
C GLU A 16 8.80 -9.52 -19.33
N ASP A 17 9.79 -8.67 -19.49
CA ASP A 17 11.06 -8.76 -18.80
C ASP A 17 10.91 -8.47 -17.31
N TYR A 18 11.53 -9.30 -16.49
CA TYR A 18 11.56 -9.12 -15.04
C TYR A 18 12.95 -9.37 -14.48
N ARG A 19 13.19 -8.82 -13.31
CA ARG A 19 14.40 -9.07 -12.51
C ARG A 19 14.02 -9.51 -11.12
N VAL A 20 14.73 -10.52 -10.60
CA VAL A 20 14.66 -10.87 -9.18
C VAL A 20 15.57 -9.92 -8.41
N ILE A 21 15.00 -9.16 -7.48
CA ILE A 21 15.76 -8.23 -6.64
C ILE A 21 16.41 -8.99 -5.50
N GLU A 22 15.60 -9.74 -4.74
CA GLU A 22 16.09 -10.57 -3.63
C GLU A 22 15.17 -11.75 -3.34
N VAL A 23 15.74 -12.77 -2.71
CA VAL A 23 15.02 -13.91 -2.16
C VAL A 23 15.35 -14.05 -0.67
N ASN A 24 14.34 -14.00 0.18
CA ASN A 24 14.45 -14.23 1.60
C ASN A 24 13.85 -15.59 1.94
N ALA A 25 14.69 -16.60 2.18
CA ALA A 25 14.26 -17.98 2.50
C ALA A 25 13.88 -18.10 3.99
N ARG A 26 12.95 -17.29 4.44
CA ARG A 26 12.50 -17.22 5.83
C ARG A 26 11.16 -16.53 5.94
N LEU A 27 10.44 -16.76 7.03
CA LEU A 27 9.33 -15.91 7.45
C LEU A 27 9.80 -14.48 7.66
N SER A 28 8.99 -13.54 7.25
CA SER A 28 9.30 -12.11 7.32
C SER A 28 8.06 -11.32 7.77
N ARG A 29 8.24 -10.03 7.95
CA ARG A 29 7.12 -9.13 8.23
C ARG A 29 6.12 -9.10 7.07
N SER A 30 6.61 -9.21 5.83
CA SER A 30 5.76 -9.31 4.63
C SER A 30 4.93 -10.60 4.63
N SER A 31 5.44 -11.71 5.15
CA SER A 31 4.70 -12.97 5.30
C SER A 31 3.53 -12.82 6.26
N ALA A 32 3.72 -12.13 7.37
CA ALA A 32 2.64 -11.84 8.32
C ALA A 32 1.54 -10.98 7.68
N LEU A 33 1.92 -9.98 6.86
CA LEU A 33 0.96 -9.16 6.11
C LEU A 33 0.24 -9.98 5.04
N ALA A 34 0.95 -10.82 4.29
CA ALA A 34 0.34 -11.71 3.31
C ALA A 34 -0.66 -12.67 3.95
N SER A 35 -0.32 -13.25 5.11
CA SER A 35 -1.24 -14.10 5.88
C SER A 35 -2.51 -13.36 6.29
N LYS A 36 -2.39 -12.13 6.76
CA LYS A 36 -3.54 -11.29 7.11
C LYS A 36 -4.36 -10.89 5.88
N ALA A 37 -3.68 -10.52 4.79
CA ALA A 37 -4.33 -10.10 3.56
C ALA A 37 -5.12 -11.23 2.89
N THR A 38 -4.59 -12.43 2.89
CA THR A 38 -5.16 -13.58 2.17
C THR A 38 -5.97 -14.53 3.05
N GLY A 39 -5.82 -14.45 4.38
CA GLY A 39 -6.35 -15.44 5.31
C GLY A 39 -5.60 -16.78 5.28
N TYR A 40 -4.52 -16.91 4.46
CA TYR A 40 -3.72 -18.12 4.40
C TYR A 40 -2.68 -18.16 5.53
N PRO A 41 -2.67 -19.21 6.38
CA PRO A 41 -1.84 -19.25 7.57
C PRO A 41 -0.39 -19.68 7.26
N LEU A 42 0.39 -18.81 6.61
CA LEU A 42 1.75 -19.11 6.11
C LEU A 42 2.66 -19.70 7.20
N ALA A 43 2.71 -19.09 8.39
CA ALA A 43 3.58 -19.56 9.46
C ALA A 43 3.23 -20.98 9.95
N PHE A 44 1.94 -21.30 10.06
CA PHE A 44 1.48 -22.63 10.42
C PHE A 44 1.87 -23.67 9.37
N VAL A 45 1.62 -23.35 8.09
CA VAL A 45 1.96 -24.24 6.99
C VAL A 45 3.46 -24.44 6.89
N ALA A 46 4.26 -23.36 6.98
CA ALA A 46 5.72 -23.43 6.96
C ALA A 46 6.28 -24.33 8.09
N ALA A 47 5.71 -24.20 9.30
CA ALA A 47 6.12 -25.06 10.43
C ALA A 47 5.81 -26.56 10.17
N LYS A 48 4.65 -26.86 9.60
CA LYS A 48 4.29 -28.24 9.24
C LYS A 48 5.19 -28.80 8.14
N LEU A 49 5.51 -28.01 7.11
CA LEU A 49 6.46 -28.39 6.05
C LEU A 49 7.84 -28.68 6.65
N GLY A 50 8.31 -27.85 7.61
CA GLY A 50 9.57 -28.08 8.32
C GLY A 50 9.60 -29.36 9.14
N LEU A 51 8.44 -29.88 9.53
CA LEU A 51 8.29 -31.18 10.21
C LEU A 51 8.15 -32.35 9.23
N GLY A 52 8.22 -32.11 7.91
CA GLY A 52 8.19 -33.15 6.88
C GLY A 52 6.80 -33.45 6.28
N TYR A 53 5.76 -32.70 6.67
CA TYR A 53 4.44 -32.86 6.04
C TYR A 53 4.44 -32.28 4.63
N GLY A 54 3.76 -32.92 3.69
CA GLY A 54 3.50 -32.38 2.35
C GLY A 54 2.30 -31.41 2.36
N LEU A 55 2.24 -30.46 1.43
CA LEU A 55 1.12 -29.50 1.31
C LEU A 55 -0.24 -30.21 1.19
N HIS A 56 -0.29 -31.37 0.52
CA HIS A 56 -1.50 -32.16 0.33
C HIS A 56 -1.96 -32.85 1.61
N GLU A 57 -1.07 -33.06 2.57
CA GLU A 57 -1.37 -33.69 3.88
C GLU A 57 -1.84 -32.66 4.92
N ILE A 58 -1.50 -31.38 4.72
CA ILE A 58 -1.87 -30.30 5.63
C ILE A 58 -3.28 -29.81 5.29
N LYS A 59 -4.20 -29.91 6.23
CA LYS A 59 -5.54 -29.35 6.07
C LYS A 59 -5.49 -27.83 6.15
N ASN A 60 -6.26 -27.16 5.29
CA ASN A 60 -6.47 -25.72 5.38
C ASN A 60 -7.19 -25.40 6.70
N SER A 61 -6.55 -24.63 7.57
CA SER A 61 -7.09 -24.31 8.90
C SER A 61 -8.30 -23.37 8.85
N VAL A 62 -8.51 -22.65 7.73
CA VAL A 62 -9.63 -21.74 7.52
C VAL A 62 -10.84 -22.50 7.01
N THR A 63 -10.70 -23.20 5.89
CA THR A 63 -11.82 -23.93 5.26
C THR A 63 -12.12 -25.26 5.96
N LYS A 64 -11.13 -25.88 6.60
CA LYS A 64 -11.15 -27.19 7.26
C LYS A 64 -11.47 -28.38 6.34
N VAL A 65 -11.84 -28.13 5.11
CA VAL A 65 -12.25 -29.15 4.11
C VAL A 65 -11.26 -29.27 2.94
N THR A 66 -10.48 -28.23 2.65
CA THR A 66 -9.44 -28.22 1.60
C THR A 66 -8.06 -28.47 2.19
N THR A 67 -7.08 -28.70 1.32
CA THR A 67 -5.67 -28.85 1.72
C THR A 67 -4.92 -27.50 1.63
N ALA A 68 -3.68 -27.46 2.13
CA ALA A 68 -2.83 -26.29 2.04
C ALA A 68 -2.34 -25.98 0.61
N CYS A 69 -2.62 -26.84 -0.36
CA CYS A 69 -2.39 -26.55 -1.80
C CYS A 69 -3.35 -25.49 -2.37
N PHE A 70 -4.32 -25.00 -1.59
CA PHE A 70 -5.27 -24.00 -1.99
C PHE A 70 -4.57 -22.64 -2.20
N GLU A 71 -4.77 -22.04 -3.37
CA GLU A 71 -4.34 -20.67 -3.66
C GLU A 71 -5.47 -19.69 -3.33
N PRO A 72 -5.20 -18.67 -2.47
CA PRO A 72 -6.22 -17.71 -2.11
C PRO A 72 -6.65 -16.84 -3.30
N ALA A 73 -7.97 -16.70 -3.50
CA ALA A 73 -8.56 -15.73 -4.41
C ALA A 73 -9.26 -14.63 -3.61
N LEU A 74 -8.99 -13.36 -3.95
CA LEU A 74 -9.45 -12.20 -3.20
C LEU A 74 -10.41 -11.37 -4.04
N ASP A 75 -11.50 -10.91 -3.43
CA ASP A 75 -12.48 -9.98 -4.01
C ASP A 75 -12.44 -8.60 -3.33
N TYR A 76 -11.33 -8.27 -2.68
CA TYR A 76 -11.09 -7.01 -2.00
C TYR A 76 -9.68 -6.51 -2.24
N VAL A 77 -9.49 -5.21 -2.00
CA VAL A 77 -8.19 -4.53 -2.12
C VAL A 77 -7.53 -4.40 -0.77
N VAL A 78 -6.26 -4.72 -0.69
CA VAL A 78 -5.43 -4.52 0.50
C VAL A 78 -4.40 -3.44 0.21
N CYS A 79 -4.43 -2.36 0.98
CA CYS A 79 -3.49 -1.26 0.89
C CYS A 79 -2.56 -1.27 2.10
N LYS A 80 -1.25 -1.39 1.84
CA LYS A 80 -0.20 -1.28 2.86
C LYS A 80 0.38 0.12 2.83
N ILE A 81 0.34 0.83 3.96
CA ILE A 81 0.88 2.19 4.07
C ILE A 81 1.97 2.20 5.15
N PRO A 82 3.18 2.68 4.82
CA PRO A 82 4.25 2.84 5.80
C PRO A 82 3.97 4.02 6.75
N ARG A 83 4.44 3.89 7.98
CA ARG A 83 4.55 5.01 8.92
C ARG A 83 5.98 5.50 8.94
N TRP A 84 6.18 6.79 8.67
CA TRP A 84 7.50 7.35 8.47
C TRP A 84 8.12 7.96 9.72
N ASP A 85 7.38 8.71 10.51
CA ASP A 85 7.81 9.43 11.73
C ASP A 85 9.14 10.24 11.56
N LEU A 86 9.44 10.69 10.31
CA LEU A 86 10.71 11.36 9.98
C LEU A 86 10.92 12.66 10.74
N ASN A 87 9.84 13.31 11.18
CA ASN A 87 9.91 14.56 11.93
C ASN A 87 10.42 14.40 13.38
N LYS A 88 10.52 13.16 13.87
CA LYS A 88 11.04 12.87 15.21
C LYS A 88 12.56 12.84 15.28
N PHE A 89 13.22 12.82 14.13
CA PHE A 89 14.67 12.68 14.04
C PHE A 89 15.26 13.95 13.45
N GLU A 90 16.11 14.64 14.19
CA GLU A 90 16.85 15.80 13.70
C GLU A 90 17.98 15.35 12.78
N GLY A 91 18.27 16.13 11.73
CA GLY A 91 19.35 15.89 10.78
C GLY A 91 19.14 14.73 9.80
N VAL A 92 17.99 14.06 9.82
CA VAL A 92 17.67 12.98 8.87
C VAL A 92 17.07 13.55 7.60
N SER A 93 17.59 13.12 6.45
CA SER A 93 16.98 13.43 5.15
C SER A 93 15.54 12.92 5.09
N LYS A 94 14.59 13.77 4.71
CA LYS A 94 13.18 13.43 4.54
C LYS A 94 12.87 12.81 3.18
N LEU A 95 13.80 12.86 2.24
CA LEU A 95 13.61 12.31 0.90
C LEU A 95 13.42 10.79 0.97
N ILE A 96 12.39 10.29 0.29
CA ILE A 96 12.12 8.86 0.15
C ILE A 96 12.91 8.33 -1.04
N GLY A 97 13.73 7.32 -0.78
CA GLY A 97 14.58 6.66 -1.77
C GLY A 97 14.71 5.17 -1.50
N SER A 98 15.83 4.58 -1.90
CA SER A 98 16.09 3.14 -1.75
C SER A 98 16.37 2.68 -0.31
N SER A 99 16.71 3.60 0.60
CA SER A 99 16.97 3.26 2.01
C SER A 99 15.65 3.08 2.79
N MET A 100 15.62 2.10 3.68
CA MET A 100 14.47 1.88 4.57
C MET A 100 14.42 2.97 5.65
N LYS A 101 13.32 3.75 5.66
CA LYS A 101 13.09 4.85 6.61
C LYS A 101 11.82 4.71 7.42
N SER A 102 10.95 3.76 7.07
CA SER A 102 9.70 3.54 7.81
C SER A 102 9.96 2.90 9.16
N VAL A 103 9.22 3.35 10.18
CA VAL A 103 9.27 2.82 11.56
C VAL A 103 8.17 1.81 11.84
N GLY A 104 7.20 1.70 10.95
CA GLY A 104 6.08 0.77 11.05
C GLY A 104 5.26 0.78 9.77
N GLU A 105 4.15 0.08 9.81
CA GLU A 105 3.24 -0.05 8.67
C GLU A 105 1.84 -0.40 9.15
N ILE A 106 0.84 0.00 8.39
CA ILE A 106 -0.54 -0.43 8.57
C ILE A 106 -1.02 -1.16 7.32
N MET A 107 -2.07 -1.95 7.48
CA MET A 107 -2.77 -2.60 6.39
C MET A 107 -4.26 -2.24 6.48
N ALA A 108 -4.79 -1.70 5.40
CA ALA A 108 -6.22 -1.40 5.27
C ALA A 108 -6.84 -2.28 4.19
N ILE A 109 -8.09 -2.68 4.42
CA ILE A 109 -8.86 -3.52 3.50
C ILE A 109 -10.10 -2.74 3.09
N GLY A 110 -10.40 -2.75 1.80
CA GLY A 110 -11.59 -2.14 1.20
C GLY A 110 -12.05 -2.90 -0.03
N ARG A 111 -13.24 -2.63 -0.50
CA ARG A 111 -13.73 -3.21 -1.75
C ARG A 111 -13.16 -2.55 -2.98
N THR A 112 -12.79 -1.27 -2.84
CA THR A 112 -12.14 -0.49 -3.89
C THR A 112 -10.81 0.07 -3.38
N PHE A 113 -9.96 0.50 -4.30
CA PHE A 113 -8.70 1.15 -3.95
C PHE A 113 -8.95 2.46 -3.17
N GLU A 114 -9.93 3.25 -3.61
CA GLU A 114 -10.30 4.51 -2.95
C GLU A 114 -10.70 4.29 -1.49
N GLU A 115 -11.49 3.25 -1.21
CA GLU A 115 -11.85 2.90 0.16
C GLU A 115 -10.64 2.47 0.99
N ALA A 116 -9.80 1.60 0.44
CA ALA A 116 -8.65 1.05 1.13
C ALA A 116 -7.61 2.13 1.45
N ILE A 117 -7.28 3.02 0.49
CA ILE A 117 -6.30 4.09 0.70
C ILE A 117 -6.79 5.12 1.72
N GLN A 118 -8.08 5.50 1.68
CA GLN A 118 -8.69 6.42 2.63
C GLN A 118 -8.64 5.88 4.06
N LYS A 119 -9.01 4.61 4.25
CA LYS A 119 -8.89 3.93 5.55
C LYS A 119 -7.44 3.90 6.03
N GLY A 120 -6.52 3.54 5.14
CA GLY A 120 -5.10 3.40 5.46
C GLY A 120 -4.46 4.71 5.92
N LEU A 121 -4.65 5.77 5.18
CA LEU A 121 -4.10 7.10 5.52
C LEU A 121 -4.63 7.62 6.86
N ARG A 122 -5.90 7.37 7.16
CA ARG A 122 -6.48 7.72 8.46
C ARG A 122 -5.90 6.87 9.60
N MET A 123 -5.68 5.58 9.37
CA MET A 123 -5.18 4.64 10.37
C MET A 123 -3.70 4.80 10.70
N VAL A 124 -2.91 5.41 9.82
CA VAL A 124 -1.47 5.57 10.03
C VAL A 124 -1.13 6.48 11.22
N GLY A 125 -2.13 7.18 11.77
CA GLY A 125 -2.03 7.87 13.06
C GLY A 125 -1.25 9.18 13.01
N GLN A 126 -1.20 9.85 11.85
CA GLN A 126 -0.53 11.15 11.68
C GLN A 126 -1.53 12.34 11.70
N GLY A 127 -2.73 12.13 12.22
CA GLY A 127 -3.77 13.17 12.32
C GLY A 127 -4.49 13.47 11.00
N MET A 128 -4.29 12.62 9.98
CA MET A 128 -4.91 12.80 8.66
C MET A 128 -6.30 12.19 8.62
N HIS A 129 -7.20 12.84 7.89
CA HIS A 129 -8.58 12.36 7.68
C HIS A 129 -8.70 11.35 6.54
N GLY A 130 -7.67 11.22 5.71
CA GLY A 130 -7.59 10.41 4.51
C GLY A 130 -6.70 11.08 3.48
N PHE A 131 -6.94 10.83 2.19
CA PHE A 131 -6.18 11.41 1.09
C PHE A 131 -6.41 12.93 0.93
N ALA A 132 -7.67 13.38 0.99
CA ALA A 132 -8.07 14.75 0.75
C ALA A 132 -8.66 15.43 2.00
N GLY A 133 -8.72 16.76 2.00
CA GLY A 133 -9.31 17.54 3.08
C GLY A 133 -8.40 17.77 4.29
N ASN A 134 -7.12 17.47 4.17
CA ASN A 134 -6.14 17.71 5.23
C ASN A 134 -5.58 19.14 5.15
N LYS A 135 -5.31 19.73 6.32
CA LYS A 135 -4.63 21.02 6.41
C LYS A 135 -3.12 20.80 6.56
N ILE A 136 -2.45 20.54 5.43
CA ILE A 136 -1.00 20.34 5.37
C ILE A 136 -0.41 21.47 4.54
N GLU A 137 0.58 22.17 5.11
CA GLU A 137 1.36 23.13 4.34
C GLU A 137 2.44 22.38 3.55
N ILE A 138 2.38 22.51 2.24
CA ILE A 138 3.38 22.04 1.27
C ILE A 138 3.87 23.28 0.52
N PRO A 139 5.03 23.83 0.91
CA PRO A 139 5.52 25.08 0.34
C PRO A 139 5.75 25.02 -1.17
N ASP A 140 6.32 23.94 -1.65
CA ASP A 140 6.57 23.69 -3.06
C ASP A 140 6.00 22.32 -3.45
N ILE A 141 4.90 22.33 -4.19
CA ILE A 141 4.23 21.11 -4.63
C ILE A 141 5.04 20.43 -5.73
N ASP A 142 5.59 21.19 -6.66
CA ASP A 142 6.33 20.64 -7.79
C ASP A 142 7.59 19.91 -7.28
N GLU A 143 8.31 20.50 -6.33
CA GLU A 143 9.44 19.85 -5.69
C GLU A 143 9.03 18.58 -4.96
N GLU A 144 7.91 18.58 -4.21
CA GLU A 144 7.42 17.40 -3.47
C GLU A 144 6.93 16.27 -4.39
N LEU A 145 6.39 16.62 -5.57
CA LEU A 145 5.98 15.63 -6.57
C LEU A 145 7.20 14.97 -7.23
N VAL A 146 8.27 15.72 -7.51
CA VAL A 146 9.48 15.21 -8.17
C VAL A 146 10.39 14.49 -7.15
N ASN A 147 10.66 15.13 -6.02
CA ASN A 147 11.57 14.65 -4.97
C ASN A 147 10.76 14.27 -3.71
N PRO A 148 10.22 13.05 -3.64
CA PRO A 148 9.20 12.69 -2.66
C PRO A 148 9.71 12.66 -1.23
N THR A 149 8.90 13.20 -0.32
CA THR A 149 8.98 12.94 1.11
C THR A 149 7.80 12.11 1.59
N ASP A 150 7.62 11.96 2.90
CA ASP A 150 6.44 11.33 3.50
C ASP A 150 5.14 12.12 3.25
N LYS A 151 5.22 13.32 2.69
CA LYS A 151 4.08 14.16 2.35
C LYS A 151 3.57 13.99 0.92
N ARG A 152 4.27 13.26 0.05
CA ARG A 152 3.97 13.17 -1.38
C ARG A 152 2.51 12.82 -1.68
N VAL A 153 1.91 11.89 -0.94
CA VAL A 153 0.52 11.50 -1.15
C VAL A 153 -0.44 12.66 -0.95
N PHE A 154 -0.14 13.55 -0.02
CA PHE A 154 -0.93 14.75 0.25
C PHE A 154 -0.62 15.88 -0.74
N ALA A 155 0.63 15.94 -1.27
CA ALA A 155 0.99 16.84 -2.35
C ALA A 155 0.19 16.53 -3.63
N ILE A 156 -0.07 15.26 -3.91
CA ILE A 156 -0.94 14.85 -5.02
C ILE A 156 -2.37 15.37 -4.82
N ALA A 157 -2.91 15.32 -3.59
CA ALA A 157 -4.24 15.85 -3.30
C ALA A 157 -4.30 17.37 -3.52
N GLU A 158 -3.28 18.09 -3.05
CA GLU A 158 -3.16 19.54 -3.23
C GLU A 158 -2.93 19.91 -4.72
N ALA A 159 -2.19 19.10 -5.48
CA ALA A 159 -2.01 19.29 -6.91
C ALA A 159 -3.35 19.22 -7.67
N PHE A 160 -4.22 18.28 -7.34
CA PHE A 160 -5.58 18.23 -7.86
C PHE A 160 -6.41 19.47 -7.47
N ASP A 161 -6.30 19.94 -6.22
CA ASP A 161 -6.97 21.16 -5.76
C ASP A 161 -6.49 22.41 -6.54
N ARG A 162 -5.24 22.42 -7.02
CA ARG A 162 -4.67 23.47 -7.90
C ARG A 162 -4.94 23.26 -9.40
N GLY A 163 -5.67 22.21 -9.75
CA GLY A 163 -6.07 21.95 -11.14
C GLY A 163 -5.03 21.20 -11.98
N TYR A 164 -4.05 20.54 -11.36
CA TYR A 164 -3.15 19.64 -12.09
C TYR A 164 -3.95 18.42 -12.56
N ASP A 165 -3.73 18.01 -13.80
CA ASP A 165 -4.31 16.80 -14.34
C ASP A 165 -3.46 15.56 -14.04
N VAL A 166 -4.02 14.40 -14.35
CA VAL A 166 -3.37 13.09 -14.12
C VAL A 166 -2.07 12.99 -14.93
N ASP A 167 -2.06 13.51 -16.15
CA ASP A 167 -0.89 13.43 -17.04
C ASP A 167 0.30 14.21 -16.48
N LYS A 168 0.07 15.44 -16.05
CA LYS A 168 1.10 16.26 -15.42
C LYS A 168 1.64 15.64 -14.15
N ILE A 169 0.76 15.13 -13.27
CA ILE A 169 1.19 14.47 -12.03
C ILE A 169 1.96 13.18 -12.33
N HIS A 170 1.54 12.42 -13.35
CA HIS A 170 2.27 11.22 -13.78
C HIS A 170 3.68 11.57 -14.28
N GLU A 171 3.83 12.59 -15.10
CA GLU A 171 5.14 13.03 -15.61
C GLU A 171 6.11 13.37 -14.47
N MET A 172 5.62 14.04 -13.44
CA MET A 172 6.43 14.47 -12.30
C MET A 172 6.73 13.34 -11.32
N THR A 173 5.75 12.49 -11.05
CA THR A 173 5.84 11.47 -9.98
C THR A 173 6.28 10.10 -10.46
N ARG A 174 6.06 9.79 -11.74
CA ARG A 174 6.15 8.45 -12.35
C ARG A 174 5.20 7.41 -11.73
N ILE A 175 4.20 7.86 -10.95
CA ILE A 175 3.13 7.00 -10.47
C ILE A 175 2.23 6.64 -11.65
N ASP A 176 1.86 5.36 -11.76
CA ASP A 176 0.96 4.90 -12.82
C ASP A 176 -0.38 5.66 -12.81
N LYS A 177 -0.86 6.02 -14.00
CA LYS A 177 -2.07 6.83 -14.18
C LYS A 177 -3.30 6.20 -13.55
N TRP A 178 -3.39 4.87 -13.56
CA TRP A 178 -4.51 4.17 -12.93
C TRP A 178 -4.66 4.54 -11.45
N PHE A 179 -3.55 4.58 -10.68
CA PHE A 179 -3.60 4.99 -9.28
C PHE A 179 -3.98 6.47 -9.13
N LEU A 180 -3.44 7.33 -9.98
CA LEU A 180 -3.75 8.76 -9.96
C LEU A 180 -5.22 9.04 -10.29
N GLU A 181 -5.82 8.32 -11.24
CA GLU A 181 -7.24 8.39 -11.55
C GLU A 181 -8.12 7.98 -10.36
N ARG A 182 -7.72 6.90 -9.66
CA ARG A 182 -8.44 6.48 -8.43
C ARG A 182 -8.34 7.54 -7.33
N LEU A 183 -7.19 8.18 -7.17
CA LEU A 183 -7.03 9.31 -6.23
C LEU A 183 -7.84 10.53 -6.67
N GLN A 184 -7.89 10.81 -7.96
CA GLN A 184 -8.71 11.89 -8.53
C GLN A 184 -10.22 11.68 -8.27
N ASN A 185 -10.70 10.43 -8.28
CA ASN A 185 -12.08 10.12 -7.91
C ASN A 185 -12.42 10.58 -6.48
N ILE A 186 -11.47 10.39 -5.55
CA ILE A 186 -11.65 10.87 -4.16
C ILE A 186 -11.73 12.41 -4.13
N HIS A 187 -10.88 13.08 -4.90
CA HIS A 187 -10.90 14.53 -5.04
C HIS A 187 -12.23 15.04 -5.60
N TYR A 188 -12.75 14.43 -6.66
CA TYR A 188 -14.05 14.78 -7.23
C TYR A 188 -15.18 14.58 -6.24
N LEU A 189 -15.21 13.47 -5.52
CA LEU A 189 -16.22 13.21 -4.50
C LEU A 189 -16.18 14.26 -3.38
N LYS A 190 -14.98 14.64 -2.90
CA LYS A 190 -14.79 15.74 -1.94
C LYS A 190 -15.43 17.02 -2.45
N ASN A 191 -15.16 17.38 -3.70
CA ASN A 191 -15.66 18.63 -4.30
C ASN A 191 -17.19 18.59 -4.50
N GLU A 192 -17.75 17.44 -4.85
CA GLU A 192 -19.19 17.26 -4.90
C GLU A 192 -19.82 17.46 -3.51
N LEU A 193 -19.27 16.83 -2.47
CA LEU A 193 -19.77 16.98 -1.10
C LEU A 193 -19.71 18.43 -0.59
N ASN A 194 -18.71 19.20 -0.99
CA ASN A 194 -18.56 20.59 -0.59
C ASN A 194 -19.66 21.52 -1.19
N LYS A 195 -20.41 21.07 -2.18
CA LYS A 195 -21.55 21.83 -2.76
C LYS A 195 -22.78 21.79 -1.86
N TYR A 196 -22.83 20.89 -0.90
CA TYR A 196 -23.98 20.69 -0.03
C TYR A 196 -23.69 21.29 1.37
N SER A 197 -24.57 22.13 1.87
CA SER A 197 -24.47 22.70 3.22
C SER A 197 -24.90 21.73 4.32
N THR A 198 -25.70 20.73 3.95
CA THR A 198 -26.22 19.71 4.88
C THR A 198 -26.31 18.37 4.14
N ILE A 199 -25.80 17.32 4.76
CA ILE A 199 -25.96 15.95 4.28
C ILE A 199 -27.12 15.34 5.06
N THR A 200 -28.22 15.04 4.38
CA THR A 200 -29.37 14.28 4.93
C THR A 200 -29.17 12.81 4.55
N GLY A 201 -29.30 11.91 5.54
CA GLY A 201 -29.25 10.46 5.35
C GLY A 201 -30.54 9.90 4.75
#